data_e9cc912689132efa46d1a156c527c22a
#
_entry.id   e9cc912689132efa46d1a156c527c22a
#
_cell.length_a   1.000
_cell.length_b   1.000
_cell.length_c   1.000
_cell.angle_alpha   90.00
_cell.angle_beta   90.00
_cell.angle_gamma   90.00
#
_symmetry.space_group_name_H-M   'P 1'
#
loop_
_entity.id
_entity.type
_entity.pdbx_description
1 polymer ?
#
loop_
_entity_poly.entity_id
_entity_poly.type
_entity_poly.pdbx_seq_one_letter_code
_entity_poly.pdbx_strand_id
1 'polypeptide(L)'
;GFRSDTHVSALGWRRVPYIWKGTLALWGGFAIMPFGLIVLGGKNYAEGTPEWIGLSSAALAFLLVGAGVHTIQTVGLALATDLAPREDQPKVVGLMYVMLLVSMIVSAIGFGWVLTPYYDAQLIKVIQGVAVVVLILNGVAMWKQEPRNRAYTQKPEREPEFGDEWRQFISRKNALHGLIVIGLGTLGFGMADVLLEPYGGQVLQMTVAQTTRLTATFAGGGLLGFWLASRVLSRGFDALRMAGLGAALGIPGFFAIIGATPITNTLVFGFGTLVVGFGGGLFSHGTLTATMRLAPKEQVGLALGAWGAVQATAAGLAIAAAGVIRDLLQALPQGQTYGPATPYLAVFALETLFLGLTVVVALLTPQARGLSHTLAGLDLRIASDEGLGRDPQVDE
;
A
#
# COMPACT_ATOMS: atom_id res chain seq x y z
N GLY A 1 -8.90 -9.28 8.80
CA GLY A 1 -9.74 -9.81 7.73
C GLY A 1 -10.64 -10.94 8.24
N PHE A 2 -10.19 -12.18 8.19
CA PHE A 2 -11.01 -13.39 8.50
C PHE A 2 -11.85 -13.29 9.79
N ARG A 3 -11.25 -12.93 10.91
CA ARG A 3 -11.98 -12.76 12.18
C ARG A 3 -13.07 -11.70 12.12
N SER A 4 -12.95 -10.70 11.28
CA SER A 4 -14.00 -9.68 11.09
C SER A 4 -15.11 -10.16 10.14
N ASP A 5 -14.84 -11.16 9.28
CA ASP A 5 -15.86 -11.78 8.42
C ASP A 5 -16.81 -12.67 9.22
N THR A 6 -16.28 -13.37 10.24
CA THR A 6 -16.99 -14.36 11.05
C THR A 6 -17.43 -13.83 12.43
N HIS A 7 -17.29 -12.53 12.67
CA HIS A 7 -17.54 -11.94 14.00
C HIS A 7 -19.04 -11.93 14.36
N VAL A 8 -19.30 -12.41 15.56
CA VAL A 8 -20.61 -12.36 16.21
C VAL A 8 -20.57 -11.31 17.32
N SER A 9 -21.47 -10.35 17.31
CA SER A 9 -21.54 -9.32 18.34
C SER A 9 -22.98 -9.09 18.82
N ALA A 10 -23.14 -8.79 20.11
CA ALA A 10 -24.45 -8.48 20.71
C ALA A 10 -25.16 -7.29 20.04
N LEU A 11 -24.39 -6.37 19.43
CA LEU A 11 -24.91 -5.18 18.76
C LEU A 11 -25.22 -5.41 17.26
N GLY A 12 -24.88 -6.58 16.71
CA GLY A 12 -25.07 -6.89 15.30
C GLY A 12 -24.10 -6.15 14.36
N TRP A 13 -22.96 -5.70 14.89
CA TRP A 13 -21.84 -5.14 14.11
C TRP A 13 -20.77 -6.20 13.87
N ARG A 14 -20.25 -6.25 12.67
CA ARG A 14 -19.20 -7.20 12.27
C ARG A 14 -17.83 -6.53 12.13
N ARG A 15 -17.77 -5.37 11.49
CA ARG A 15 -16.54 -4.66 11.14
C ARG A 15 -16.11 -3.61 12.18
N VAL A 16 -17.04 -2.79 12.64
CA VAL A 16 -16.77 -1.68 13.58
C VAL A 16 -15.99 -2.11 14.82
N PRO A 17 -16.27 -3.27 15.48
CA PRO A 17 -15.49 -3.68 16.64
C PRO A 17 -14.00 -3.87 16.37
N TYR A 18 -13.63 -4.32 15.17
CA TYR A 18 -12.22 -4.49 14.78
C TYR A 18 -11.54 -3.17 14.41
N ILE A 19 -12.26 -2.26 13.76
CA ILE A 19 -11.74 -0.90 13.50
C ILE A 19 -11.44 -0.23 14.84
N TRP A 20 -12.33 -0.39 15.83
CA TRP A 20 -12.14 0.17 17.18
C TRP A 20 -10.93 -0.44 17.89
N LYS A 21 -10.75 -1.77 17.84
CA LYS A 21 -9.56 -2.43 18.38
C LYS A 21 -8.27 -1.95 17.69
N GLY A 22 -8.28 -1.78 16.37
CA GLY A 22 -7.17 -1.21 15.61
C GLY A 22 -6.85 0.22 16.03
N THR A 23 -7.89 1.05 16.24
CA THR A 23 -7.75 2.43 16.71
C THR A 23 -7.11 2.51 18.11
N LEU A 24 -7.51 1.62 19.02
CA LEU A 24 -6.93 1.56 20.37
C LEU A 24 -5.48 1.08 20.34
N ALA A 25 -5.14 0.11 19.47
CA ALA A 25 -3.75 -0.33 19.30
C ALA A 25 -2.87 0.81 18.75
N LEU A 26 -3.35 1.53 17.74
CA LEU A 26 -2.69 2.70 17.15
C LEU A 26 -2.48 3.81 18.18
N TRP A 27 -3.51 4.14 18.96
CA TRP A 27 -3.43 5.11 20.04
C TRP A 27 -2.42 4.70 21.12
N GLY A 28 -2.43 3.43 21.53
CA GLY A 28 -1.47 2.88 22.50
C GLY A 28 -0.03 2.97 22.00
N GLY A 29 0.20 2.69 20.72
CA GLY A 29 1.51 2.84 20.09
C GLY A 29 2.01 4.28 20.12
N PHE A 30 1.17 5.26 19.77
CA PHE A 30 1.52 6.68 19.86
C PHE A 30 1.72 7.15 21.31
N ALA A 31 1.03 6.56 22.29
CA ALA A 31 1.24 6.88 23.70
C ALA A 31 2.61 6.39 24.21
N ILE A 32 3.10 5.24 23.73
CA ILE A 32 4.40 4.67 24.12
C ILE A 32 5.56 5.31 23.37
N MET A 33 5.37 5.69 22.13
CA MET A 33 6.42 6.16 21.21
C MET A 33 7.32 7.28 21.80
N PRO A 34 6.80 8.33 22.45
CA PRO A 34 7.62 9.38 23.02
C PRO A 34 8.63 8.88 24.06
N PHE A 35 8.25 7.88 24.87
CA PHE A 35 9.17 7.30 25.88
C PHE A 35 10.35 6.60 25.21
N GLY A 36 10.10 5.79 24.17
CA GLY A 36 11.16 5.17 23.40
C GLY A 36 12.12 6.19 22.79
N LEU A 37 11.59 7.26 22.20
CA LEU A 37 12.39 8.31 21.57
C LEU A 37 13.21 9.12 22.60
N ILE A 38 12.68 9.42 23.79
CA ILE A 38 13.41 10.09 24.86
C ILE A 38 14.59 9.24 25.33
N VAL A 39 14.36 7.95 25.57
CA VAL A 39 15.41 7.04 26.05
C VAL A 39 16.49 6.85 24.98
N LEU A 40 16.12 6.69 23.72
CA LEU A 40 17.08 6.57 22.60
C LEU A 40 17.85 7.87 22.35
N GLY A 41 17.25 9.02 22.65
CA GLY A 41 17.91 10.32 22.54
C GLY A 41 19.00 10.56 23.58
N GLY A 42 19.07 9.77 24.65
CA GLY A 42 20.13 9.80 25.68
C GLY A 42 20.30 11.13 26.40
N LYS A 43 19.31 12.03 26.35
CA LYS A 43 19.37 13.38 26.90
C LYS A 43 18.49 13.53 28.15
N ASN A 44 18.88 14.40 29.06
CA ASN A 44 18.12 14.79 30.26
C ASN A 44 17.75 13.61 31.18
N TYR A 45 16.46 13.34 31.36
CA TYR A 45 15.94 12.32 32.29
C TYR A 45 16.27 10.87 31.92
N ALA A 46 16.85 10.64 30.76
CA ALA A 46 17.21 9.30 30.27
C ALA A 46 18.70 8.97 30.48
N GLU A 47 19.48 9.87 31.08
CA GLU A 47 20.89 9.60 31.41
C GLU A 47 20.99 8.38 32.35
N GLY A 48 21.78 7.37 31.94
CA GLY A 48 21.93 6.13 32.69
C GLY A 48 20.85 5.07 32.45
N THR A 49 19.83 5.35 31.64
CA THR A 49 18.84 4.35 31.25
C THR A 49 19.45 3.40 30.21
N PRO A 50 19.38 2.06 30.40
CA PRO A 50 19.88 1.11 29.42
C PRO A 50 19.23 1.30 28.04
N GLU A 51 20.04 1.34 26.99
CA GLU A 51 19.60 1.58 25.60
C GLU A 51 18.52 0.57 25.13
N TRP A 52 18.60 -0.69 25.60
CA TRP A 52 17.65 -1.73 25.27
C TRP A 52 16.20 -1.40 25.67
N ILE A 53 16.01 -0.58 26.73
CA ILE A 53 14.67 -0.14 27.18
C ILE A 53 14.08 0.82 26.14
N GLY A 54 14.88 1.76 25.64
CA GLY A 54 14.46 2.66 24.57
C GLY A 54 14.15 1.92 23.28
N LEU A 55 15.02 0.96 22.89
CA LEU A 55 14.86 0.16 21.68
C LEU A 55 13.61 -0.71 21.75
N SER A 56 13.38 -1.42 22.87
CA SER A 56 12.20 -2.26 23.04
C SER A 56 10.89 -1.45 23.12
N SER A 57 10.91 -0.29 23.77
CA SER A 57 9.76 0.62 23.83
C SER A 57 9.41 1.17 22.43
N ALA A 58 10.41 1.59 21.67
CA ALA A 58 10.22 2.02 20.28
C ALA A 58 9.70 0.89 19.41
N ALA A 59 10.30 -0.30 19.49
CA ALA A 59 9.86 -1.49 18.75
C ALA A 59 8.40 -1.83 19.05
N LEU A 60 8.00 -1.82 20.34
CA LEU A 60 6.62 -2.07 20.75
C LEU A 60 5.68 -0.99 20.21
N ALA A 61 6.08 0.29 20.29
CA ALA A 61 5.29 1.40 19.77
C ALA A 61 5.04 1.25 18.27
N PHE A 62 6.08 1.00 17.46
CA PHE A 62 5.96 0.79 16.02
C PHE A 62 5.14 -0.45 15.69
N LEU A 63 5.30 -1.55 16.43
CA LEU A 63 4.49 -2.75 16.27
C LEU A 63 3.00 -2.47 16.48
N LEU A 64 2.64 -1.75 17.55
CA LEU A 64 1.26 -1.40 17.86
C LEU A 64 0.68 -0.44 16.81
N VAL A 65 1.44 0.57 16.38
CA VAL A 65 1.03 1.50 15.32
C VAL A 65 0.80 0.74 14.02
N GLY A 66 1.75 -0.09 13.60
CA GLY A 66 1.63 -0.88 12.37
C GLY A 66 0.44 -1.86 12.41
N ALA A 67 0.29 -2.61 13.50
CA ALA A 67 -0.85 -3.52 13.69
C ALA A 67 -2.19 -2.77 13.69
N GLY A 68 -2.23 -1.59 14.32
CA GLY A 68 -3.42 -0.72 14.35
C GLY A 68 -3.80 -0.22 12.97
N VAL A 69 -2.86 0.39 12.25
CA VAL A 69 -3.06 0.91 10.89
C VAL A 69 -3.53 -0.18 9.94
N HIS A 70 -2.84 -1.32 9.87
CA HIS A 70 -3.21 -2.41 8.98
C HIS A 70 -4.57 -3.04 9.34
N THR A 71 -4.93 -3.09 10.62
CA THR A 71 -6.24 -3.56 11.05
C THR A 71 -7.34 -2.60 10.57
N ILE A 72 -7.17 -1.30 10.79
CA ILE A 72 -8.13 -0.26 10.36
C ILE A 72 -8.25 -0.28 8.84
N GLN A 73 -7.14 -0.31 8.12
CA GLN A 73 -7.10 -0.33 6.65
C GLN A 73 -7.82 -1.55 6.08
N THR A 74 -7.46 -2.76 6.54
CA THR A 74 -8.04 -4.02 6.03
C THR A 74 -9.53 -4.09 6.30
N VAL A 75 -9.96 -3.78 7.53
CA VAL A 75 -11.36 -3.90 7.92
C VAL A 75 -12.19 -2.73 7.39
N GLY A 76 -11.61 -1.53 7.30
CA GLY A 76 -12.23 -0.36 6.68
C GLY A 76 -12.50 -0.56 5.18
N LEU A 77 -11.52 -1.11 4.46
CA LEU A 77 -11.70 -1.49 3.05
C LEU A 77 -12.79 -2.57 2.90
N ALA A 78 -12.80 -3.58 3.78
CA ALA A 78 -13.83 -4.60 3.77
C ALA A 78 -15.22 -4.02 4.05
N LEU A 79 -15.35 -3.08 4.99
CA LEU A 79 -16.61 -2.37 5.26
C LEU A 79 -17.06 -1.57 4.04
N ALA A 80 -16.16 -0.82 3.41
CA ALA A 80 -16.47 -0.04 2.21
C ALA A 80 -16.95 -0.92 1.05
N THR A 81 -16.35 -2.11 0.87
CA THR A 81 -16.78 -3.07 -0.15
C THR A 81 -18.09 -3.77 0.19
N ASP A 82 -18.35 -4.05 1.48
CA ASP A 82 -19.63 -4.62 1.92
C ASP A 82 -20.80 -3.67 1.61
N LEU A 83 -20.57 -2.35 1.64
CA LEU A 83 -21.58 -1.31 1.42
C LEU A 83 -21.72 -0.92 -0.06
N ALA A 84 -20.72 -1.15 -0.90
CA ALA A 84 -20.71 -0.73 -2.30
C ALA A 84 -21.20 -1.84 -3.24
N PRO A 85 -22.00 -1.51 -4.28
CA PRO A 85 -22.27 -2.43 -5.39
C PRO A 85 -20.98 -2.88 -6.06
N ARG A 86 -20.93 -4.10 -6.60
CA ARG A 86 -19.70 -4.67 -7.20
C ARG A 86 -19.09 -3.80 -8.32
N GLU A 87 -19.93 -3.18 -9.11
CA GLU A 87 -19.53 -2.29 -10.21
C GLU A 87 -18.87 -1.00 -9.73
N ASP A 88 -19.22 -0.52 -8.52
CA ASP A 88 -18.68 0.71 -7.93
C ASP A 88 -17.50 0.47 -6.97
N GLN A 89 -17.21 -0.77 -6.59
CA GLN A 89 -16.10 -1.08 -5.68
C GLN A 89 -14.76 -0.46 -6.12
N PRO A 90 -14.33 -0.50 -7.41
CA PRO A 90 -13.10 0.16 -7.83
C PRO A 90 -13.10 1.67 -7.60
N LYS A 91 -14.26 2.33 -7.76
CA LYS A 91 -14.42 3.77 -7.53
C LYS A 91 -14.32 4.11 -6.04
N VAL A 92 -14.98 3.32 -5.18
CA VAL A 92 -14.95 3.50 -3.72
C VAL A 92 -13.53 3.31 -3.19
N VAL A 93 -12.85 2.26 -3.62
CA VAL A 93 -11.45 2.00 -3.26
C VAL A 93 -10.55 3.13 -3.76
N GLY A 94 -10.72 3.56 -5.01
CA GLY A 94 -10.00 4.70 -5.57
C GLY A 94 -10.19 5.97 -4.73
N LEU A 95 -11.42 6.27 -4.32
CA LEU A 95 -11.71 7.41 -3.44
C LEU A 95 -11.02 7.30 -2.08
N MET A 96 -11.03 6.11 -1.46
CA MET A 96 -10.35 5.89 -0.16
C MET A 96 -8.85 6.15 -0.26
N TYR A 97 -8.20 5.70 -1.35
CA TYR A 97 -6.77 5.96 -1.56
C TYR A 97 -6.47 7.42 -1.91
N VAL A 98 -7.32 8.07 -2.70
CA VAL A 98 -7.22 9.52 -2.94
C VAL A 98 -7.28 10.27 -1.61
N MET A 99 -8.23 9.93 -0.73
CA MET A 99 -8.34 10.52 0.60
C MET A 99 -7.09 10.24 1.46
N LEU A 100 -6.53 9.02 1.39
CA LEU A 100 -5.28 8.68 2.08
C LEU A 100 -4.13 9.58 1.63
N LEU A 101 -3.91 9.71 0.32
CA LEU A 101 -2.81 10.50 -0.22
C LEU A 101 -3.00 12.01 0.01
N VAL A 102 -4.22 12.52 -0.12
CA VAL A 102 -4.54 13.90 0.24
C VAL A 102 -4.28 14.14 1.72
N SER A 103 -4.68 13.21 2.59
CA SER A 103 -4.43 13.31 4.03
C SER A 103 -2.94 13.28 4.36
N MET A 104 -2.13 12.49 3.64
CA MET A 104 -0.66 12.50 3.78
C MET A 104 -0.08 13.88 3.45
N ILE A 105 -0.51 14.50 2.34
CA ILE A 105 -0.04 15.82 1.94
C ILE A 105 -0.44 16.88 2.99
N VAL A 106 -1.70 16.88 3.42
CA VAL A 106 -2.21 17.82 4.42
C VAL A 106 -1.47 17.64 5.75
N SER A 107 -1.24 16.39 6.18
CA SER A 107 -0.50 16.07 7.41
C SER A 107 0.96 16.50 7.31
N ALA A 108 1.63 16.25 6.17
CA ALA A 108 3.02 16.64 5.96
C ALA A 108 3.20 18.18 6.04
N ILE A 109 2.31 18.94 5.40
CA ILE A 109 2.30 20.40 5.47
C ILE A 109 2.02 20.86 6.91
N GLY A 110 1.01 20.29 7.55
CA GLY A 110 0.62 20.62 8.93
C GLY A 110 1.76 20.35 9.92
N PHE A 111 2.40 19.17 9.84
CA PHE A 111 3.54 18.84 10.71
C PHE A 111 4.76 19.72 10.43
N GLY A 112 5.05 20.01 9.16
CA GLY A 112 6.12 20.92 8.78
C GLY A 112 5.93 22.29 9.41
N TRP A 113 4.70 22.79 9.48
CA TRP A 113 4.38 24.07 10.12
C TRP A 113 4.43 24.00 11.64
N VAL A 114 3.82 22.99 12.26
CA VAL A 114 3.75 22.86 13.73
C VAL A 114 5.12 22.53 14.33
N LEU A 115 6.01 21.83 13.62
CA LEU A 115 7.36 21.48 14.08
C LEU A 115 8.42 22.57 13.79
N THR A 116 8.01 23.77 13.41
CA THR A 116 8.92 24.90 13.18
C THR A 116 8.68 26.00 14.26
N PRO A 117 9.71 26.36 15.07
CA PRO A 117 11.04 25.77 15.18
C PRO A 117 11.02 24.39 15.87
N TYR A 118 11.93 23.49 15.44
CA TYR A 118 12.01 22.13 15.97
C TYR A 118 12.69 22.08 17.34
N TYR A 119 12.07 21.40 18.31
CA TYR A 119 12.68 20.97 19.58
C TYR A 119 11.99 19.69 20.09
N ASP A 120 12.75 18.85 20.82
CA ASP A 120 12.34 17.50 21.21
C ASP A 120 10.98 17.46 21.96
N ALA A 121 10.75 18.40 22.87
CA ALA A 121 9.48 18.48 23.61
C ALA A 121 8.28 18.80 22.72
N GLN A 122 8.47 19.49 21.58
CA GLN A 122 7.39 19.77 20.63
C GLN A 122 7.02 18.52 19.85
N LEU A 123 8.02 17.71 19.43
CA LEU A 123 7.79 16.44 18.77
C LEU A 123 6.91 15.52 19.64
N ILE A 124 7.21 15.42 20.95
CA ILE A 124 6.43 14.64 21.91
C ILE A 124 4.97 15.12 21.95
N LYS A 125 4.75 16.44 22.08
CA LYS A 125 3.40 17.03 22.09
C LYS A 125 2.64 16.76 20.80
N VAL A 126 3.32 16.83 19.67
CA VAL A 126 2.73 16.55 18.35
C VAL A 126 2.30 15.08 18.26
N ILE A 127 3.17 14.13 18.63
CA ILE A 127 2.83 12.69 18.60
C ILE A 127 1.64 12.40 19.49
N GLN A 128 1.61 12.93 20.71
CA GLN A 128 0.48 12.75 21.63
C GLN A 128 -0.80 13.43 21.12
N GLY A 129 -0.68 14.61 20.53
CA GLY A 129 -1.79 15.32 19.89
C GLY A 129 -2.39 14.52 18.73
N VAL A 130 -1.53 13.94 17.89
CA VAL A 130 -1.94 13.04 16.79
C VAL A 130 -2.70 11.83 17.32
N ALA A 131 -2.26 11.21 18.42
CA ALA A 131 -2.96 10.10 19.04
C ALA A 131 -4.42 10.43 19.38
N VAL A 132 -4.65 11.63 19.94
CA VAL A 132 -6.00 12.12 20.28
C VAL A 132 -6.81 12.42 19.03
N VAL A 133 -6.21 13.12 18.06
CA VAL A 133 -6.87 13.46 16.78
C VAL A 133 -7.30 12.20 16.04
N VAL A 134 -6.43 11.18 15.95
CA VAL A 134 -6.75 9.89 15.30
C VAL A 134 -7.90 9.19 16.01
N LEU A 135 -7.93 9.18 17.34
CA LEU A 135 -9.01 8.60 18.12
C LEU A 135 -10.35 9.27 17.80
N ILE A 136 -10.37 10.60 17.77
CA ILE A 136 -11.57 11.40 17.45
C ILE A 136 -12.01 11.16 16.00
N LEU A 137 -11.10 11.26 15.04
CA LEU A 137 -11.41 11.10 13.62
C LEU A 137 -11.94 9.70 13.31
N ASN A 138 -11.34 8.64 13.87
CA ASN A 138 -11.84 7.28 13.72
C ASN A 138 -13.21 7.11 14.39
N GLY A 139 -13.44 7.72 15.55
CA GLY A 139 -14.75 7.72 16.22
C GLY A 139 -15.82 8.36 15.33
N VAL A 140 -15.53 9.51 14.73
CA VAL A 140 -16.42 10.20 13.80
C VAL A 140 -16.63 9.37 12.53
N ALA A 141 -15.56 8.82 11.95
CA ALA A 141 -15.62 8.00 10.74
C ALA A 141 -16.45 6.72 10.91
N MET A 142 -16.44 6.12 12.10
CA MET A 142 -17.24 4.92 12.40
C MET A 142 -18.71 5.23 12.73
N TRP A 143 -19.06 6.50 12.91
CA TRP A 143 -20.41 6.88 13.31
C TRP A 143 -21.45 6.48 12.27
N LYS A 144 -22.35 5.54 12.64
CA LYS A 144 -23.45 5.04 11.78
C LYS A 144 -23.01 4.47 10.41
N GLN A 145 -21.76 4.04 10.27
CA GLN A 145 -21.27 3.49 9.01
C GLN A 145 -21.78 2.06 8.78
N GLU A 146 -21.72 1.21 9.79
CA GLU A 146 -22.16 -0.18 9.66
C GLU A 146 -23.62 -0.31 10.15
N PRO A 147 -24.56 -0.76 9.30
CA PRO A 147 -25.92 -1.05 9.70
C PRO A 147 -25.94 -2.26 10.63
N ARG A 148 -26.78 -2.19 11.67
CA ARG A 148 -26.98 -3.33 12.58
C ARG A 148 -27.73 -4.46 11.87
N ASN A 149 -27.16 -5.66 11.90
CA ASN A 149 -27.78 -6.84 11.31
C ASN A 149 -27.97 -7.92 12.37
N ARG A 150 -29.22 -8.34 12.58
CA ARG A 150 -29.55 -9.40 13.56
C ARG A 150 -28.92 -10.75 13.20
N ALA A 151 -28.64 -11.02 11.93
CA ALA A 151 -27.96 -12.25 11.54
C ALA A 151 -26.56 -12.39 12.17
N TYR A 152 -25.90 -11.27 12.50
CA TYR A 152 -24.59 -11.26 13.15
C TYR A 152 -24.65 -11.35 14.67
N THR A 153 -25.85 -11.51 15.27
CA THR A 153 -26.02 -11.76 16.70
C THR A 153 -26.11 -13.24 17.04
N GLN A 154 -26.32 -14.09 16.05
CA GLN A 154 -26.45 -15.54 16.22
C GLN A 154 -25.14 -16.23 15.80
N LYS A 155 -24.70 -17.19 16.63
CA LYS A 155 -23.56 -18.01 16.31
C LYS A 155 -23.94 -18.96 15.17
N PRO A 156 -23.14 -19.05 14.10
CA PRO A 156 -23.42 -20.04 13.03
C PRO A 156 -23.30 -21.45 13.60
N GLU A 157 -24.09 -22.38 13.10
CA GLU A 157 -24.09 -23.79 13.53
C GLU A 157 -22.69 -24.43 13.38
N ARG A 158 -21.93 -23.97 12.39
CA ARG A 158 -20.53 -24.37 12.16
C ARG A 158 -19.68 -23.13 12.03
N GLU A 159 -18.72 -22.97 12.95
CA GLU A 159 -17.72 -21.90 12.84
C GLU A 159 -16.72 -22.25 11.71
N PRO A 160 -16.53 -21.38 10.72
CA PRO A 160 -15.53 -21.62 9.68
C PRO A 160 -14.12 -21.60 10.29
N GLU A 161 -13.34 -22.62 9.96
CA GLU A 161 -11.93 -22.70 10.38
C GLU A 161 -11.05 -21.89 9.42
N PHE A 162 -10.13 -21.09 9.96
CA PHE A 162 -9.21 -20.30 9.15
C PHE A 162 -8.41 -21.15 8.15
N GLY A 163 -7.97 -22.36 8.57
CA GLY A 163 -7.18 -23.23 7.72
C GLY A 163 -7.93 -23.70 6.47
N ASP A 164 -9.21 -24.01 6.60
CA ASP A 164 -10.04 -24.46 5.48
C ASP A 164 -10.39 -23.31 4.54
N GLU A 165 -10.76 -22.14 5.08
CA GLU A 165 -11.03 -20.94 4.31
C GLU A 165 -9.78 -20.46 3.56
N TRP A 166 -8.61 -20.54 4.21
CA TRP A 166 -7.33 -20.21 3.59
C TRP A 166 -6.99 -21.16 2.44
N ARG A 167 -7.11 -22.48 2.64
CA ARG A 167 -6.89 -23.47 1.59
C ARG A 167 -7.84 -23.25 0.41
N GLN A 168 -9.12 -22.97 0.70
CA GLN A 168 -10.11 -22.66 -0.34
C GLN A 168 -9.74 -21.38 -1.09
N PHE A 169 -9.25 -20.34 -0.40
CA PHE A 169 -8.82 -19.10 -1.02
C PHE A 169 -7.62 -19.30 -1.95
N ILE A 170 -6.54 -19.94 -1.48
CA ILE A 170 -5.33 -20.15 -2.28
C ILE A 170 -5.50 -21.17 -3.41
N SER A 171 -6.47 -22.09 -3.30
CA SER A 171 -6.80 -23.05 -4.38
C SER A 171 -7.53 -22.40 -5.56
N ARG A 172 -8.04 -21.16 -5.40
CA ARG A 172 -8.67 -20.44 -6.50
C ARG A 172 -7.64 -20.09 -7.56
N LYS A 173 -8.07 -20.23 -8.80
CA LYS A 173 -7.26 -19.85 -9.96
C LYS A 173 -6.79 -18.39 -9.79
N ASN A 174 -5.50 -18.15 -9.87
CA ASN A 174 -4.83 -16.86 -9.77
C ASN A 174 -4.71 -16.23 -8.37
N ALA A 175 -5.21 -16.83 -7.28
CA ALA A 175 -5.05 -16.25 -5.94
C ALA A 175 -3.58 -16.18 -5.51
N LEU A 176 -2.88 -17.32 -5.55
CA LEU A 176 -1.45 -17.37 -5.22
C LEU A 176 -0.62 -16.51 -6.17
N HIS A 177 -0.94 -16.53 -7.47
CA HIS A 177 -0.30 -15.69 -8.47
C HIS A 177 -0.45 -14.20 -8.13
N GLY A 178 -1.65 -13.75 -7.76
CA GLY A 178 -1.90 -12.38 -7.31
C GLY A 178 -1.08 -12.01 -6.08
N LEU A 179 -0.98 -12.90 -5.08
CA LEU A 179 -0.17 -12.66 -3.88
C LEU A 179 1.33 -12.55 -4.19
N ILE A 180 1.85 -13.34 -5.15
CA ILE A 180 3.24 -13.24 -5.61
C ILE A 180 3.47 -11.88 -6.30
N VAL A 181 2.57 -11.44 -7.18
CA VAL A 181 2.65 -10.13 -7.82
C VAL A 181 2.67 -9.01 -6.78
N ILE A 182 1.79 -9.09 -5.76
CA ILE A 182 1.74 -8.13 -4.66
C ILE A 182 3.08 -8.07 -3.93
N GLY A 183 3.62 -9.23 -3.53
CA GLY A 183 4.88 -9.31 -2.79
C GLY A 183 6.06 -8.73 -3.57
N LEU A 184 6.24 -9.19 -4.82
CA LEU A 184 7.34 -8.73 -5.68
C LEU A 184 7.27 -7.23 -5.99
N GLY A 185 6.09 -6.73 -6.36
CA GLY A 185 5.94 -5.32 -6.67
C GLY A 185 6.06 -4.43 -5.43
N THR A 186 5.61 -4.90 -4.26
CA THR A 186 5.81 -4.17 -3.01
C THR A 186 7.29 -4.12 -2.62
N LEU A 187 8.07 -5.19 -2.84
CA LEU A 187 9.53 -5.16 -2.71
C LEU A 187 10.16 -4.16 -3.69
N GLY A 188 9.64 -4.07 -4.92
CA GLY A 188 10.17 -3.19 -5.96
C GLY A 188 9.80 -1.71 -5.82
N PHE A 189 8.82 -1.33 -5.01
CA PHE A 189 8.50 0.07 -4.73
C PHE A 189 8.83 0.49 -3.30
N GLY A 190 8.99 -0.47 -2.37
CA GLY A 190 8.98 -0.19 -0.94
C GLY A 190 10.29 0.31 -0.35
N MET A 191 11.43 0.08 -1.01
CA MET A 191 12.73 0.55 -0.52
C MET A 191 12.92 2.04 -0.79
N ALA A 192 12.42 2.53 -1.94
CA ALA A 192 12.50 3.93 -2.34
C ALA A 192 11.84 4.88 -1.35
N ASP A 193 10.72 4.46 -0.76
CA ASP A 193 9.97 5.29 0.19
C ASP A 193 10.83 5.83 1.34
N VAL A 194 11.81 5.05 1.79
CA VAL A 194 12.72 5.40 2.89
C VAL A 194 14.04 6.03 2.38
N LEU A 195 14.46 5.72 1.15
CA LEU A 195 15.78 6.11 0.66
C LEU A 195 15.80 7.38 -0.21
N LEU A 196 14.68 7.78 -0.79
CA LEU A 196 14.63 8.96 -1.68
C LEU A 196 15.04 10.25 -0.98
N GLU A 197 14.55 10.50 0.23
CA GLU A 197 14.89 11.72 0.99
C GLU A 197 16.36 11.74 1.44
N PRO A 198 16.89 10.68 2.11
CA PRO A 198 18.31 10.61 2.45
C PRO A 198 19.23 10.71 1.24
N TYR A 199 18.87 10.07 0.14
CA TYR A 199 19.63 10.17 -1.10
C TYR A 199 19.65 11.61 -1.64
N GLY A 200 18.50 12.27 -1.71
CA GLY A 200 18.39 13.67 -2.12
C GLY A 200 19.26 14.60 -1.27
N GLY A 201 19.23 14.42 0.05
CA GLY A 201 20.02 15.22 0.98
C GLY A 201 21.52 14.91 0.94
N GLN A 202 21.91 13.64 0.97
CA GLN A 202 23.32 13.24 1.12
C GLN A 202 24.08 13.22 -0.21
N VAL A 203 23.43 12.84 -1.31
CA VAL A 203 24.07 12.68 -2.62
C VAL A 203 23.87 13.90 -3.51
N LEU A 204 22.64 14.40 -3.61
CA LEU A 204 22.30 15.54 -4.46
C LEU A 204 22.36 16.88 -3.74
N GLN A 205 22.75 16.89 -2.45
CA GLN A 205 22.88 18.09 -1.61
C GLN A 205 21.60 18.95 -1.58
N MET A 206 20.45 18.30 -1.63
CA MET A 206 19.15 18.97 -1.54
C MET A 206 18.90 19.46 -0.13
N THR A 207 18.26 20.61 -0.01
CA THR A 207 17.82 21.14 1.27
C THR A 207 16.63 20.33 1.81
N VAL A 208 16.35 20.39 3.12
CA VAL A 208 15.20 19.74 3.75
C VAL A 208 13.88 20.12 3.06
N ALA A 209 13.72 21.39 2.69
CA ALA A 209 12.55 21.84 1.94
C ALA A 209 12.42 21.20 0.55
N GLN A 210 13.53 20.91 -0.11
CA GLN A 210 13.53 20.24 -1.41
C GLN A 210 13.23 18.74 -1.25
N THR A 211 13.78 18.06 -0.24
CA THR A 211 13.48 16.64 0.02
C THR A 211 12.02 16.45 0.44
N THR A 212 11.45 17.33 1.25
CA THR A 212 10.01 17.32 1.55
C THR A 212 9.14 17.47 0.30
N ARG A 213 9.60 18.27 -0.70
CA ARG A 213 8.90 18.36 -1.99
C ARG A 213 8.97 17.06 -2.80
N LEU A 214 10.02 16.25 -2.61
CA LEU A 214 10.09 14.92 -3.26
C LEU A 214 8.99 13.99 -2.77
N THR A 215 8.72 13.96 -1.46
CA THR A 215 7.60 13.19 -0.89
C THR A 215 6.28 13.65 -1.47
N ALA A 216 6.05 14.97 -1.58
CA ALA A 216 4.87 15.51 -2.24
C ALA A 216 4.80 15.14 -3.74
N THR A 217 5.95 15.11 -4.43
CA THR A 217 6.04 14.73 -5.84
C THR A 217 5.73 13.24 -6.03
N PHE A 218 6.27 12.38 -5.19
CA PHE A 218 5.97 10.94 -5.15
C PHE A 218 4.47 10.70 -4.91
N ALA A 219 3.90 11.34 -3.88
CA ALA A 219 2.47 11.24 -3.57
C ALA A 219 1.59 11.79 -4.71
N GLY A 220 2.00 12.89 -5.34
CA GLY A 220 1.32 13.46 -6.50
C GLY A 220 1.32 12.49 -7.70
N GLY A 221 2.45 11.85 -7.97
CA GLY A 221 2.52 10.76 -8.95
C GLY A 221 1.56 9.63 -8.61
N GLY A 222 1.57 9.18 -7.34
CA GLY A 222 0.65 8.17 -6.84
C GLY A 222 -0.82 8.53 -7.04
N LEU A 223 -1.22 9.76 -6.72
CA LEU A 223 -2.59 10.26 -6.95
C LEU A 223 -3.01 10.17 -8.42
N LEU A 224 -2.13 10.60 -9.34
CA LEU A 224 -2.39 10.51 -10.78
C LEU A 224 -2.52 9.04 -11.23
N GLY A 225 -1.65 8.15 -10.71
CA GLY A 225 -1.72 6.71 -10.97
C GLY A 225 -3.02 6.10 -10.47
N PHE A 226 -3.43 6.40 -9.23
CA PHE A 226 -4.71 5.95 -8.67
C PHE A 226 -5.90 6.44 -9.48
N TRP A 227 -5.92 7.72 -9.83
CA TRP A 227 -6.98 8.30 -10.63
C TRP A 227 -7.13 7.61 -11.99
N LEU A 228 -6.00 7.40 -12.69
CA LEU A 228 -6.01 6.71 -13.98
C LEU A 228 -6.46 5.25 -13.82
N ALA A 229 -5.90 4.51 -12.85
CA ALA A 229 -6.26 3.14 -12.57
C ALA A 229 -7.76 3.00 -12.29
N SER A 230 -8.32 3.87 -11.43
CA SER A 230 -9.75 3.87 -11.11
C SER A 230 -10.63 4.02 -12.36
N ARG A 231 -10.28 4.96 -13.26
CA ARG A 231 -11.01 5.16 -14.52
C ARG A 231 -10.93 3.98 -15.47
N VAL A 232 -9.75 3.39 -15.60
CA VAL A 232 -9.51 2.30 -16.56
C VAL A 232 -10.09 0.98 -16.04
N LEU A 233 -9.96 0.69 -14.75
CA LEU A 233 -10.51 -0.51 -14.12
C LEU A 233 -12.04 -0.51 -14.05
N SER A 234 -12.67 0.67 -13.93
CA SER A 234 -14.14 0.79 -14.01
C SER A 234 -14.71 0.49 -15.40
N ARG A 235 -13.87 0.55 -16.45
CA ARG A 235 -14.21 0.19 -17.82
C ARG A 235 -13.95 -1.30 -18.13
N GLY A 236 -13.65 -2.12 -17.11
CA GLY A 236 -13.47 -3.56 -17.27
C GLY A 236 -12.04 -4.01 -17.58
N PHE A 237 -11.06 -3.11 -17.55
CA PHE A 237 -9.66 -3.50 -17.76
C PHE A 237 -9.20 -4.52 -16.70
N ASP A 238 -8.29 -5.41 -17.11
CA ASP A 238 -7.77 -6.44 -16.21
C ASP A 238 -6.90 -5.82 -15.10
N ALA A 239 -7.21 -6.18 -13.85
CA ALA A 239 -6.61 -5.54 -12.68
C ALA A 239 -5.15 -6.00 -12.45
N LEU A 240 -4.80 -7.26 -12.75
CA LEU A 240 -3.41 -7.72 -12.66
C LEU A 240 -2.54 -7.14 -13.78
N ARG A 241 -3.10 -6.97 -14.98
CA ARG A 241 -2.40 -6.25 -16.06
C ARG A 241 -2.15 -4.80 -15.68
N MET A 242 -3.10 -4.14 -15.03
CA MET A 242 -2.90 -2.76 -14.53
C MET A 242 -1.74 -2.71 -13.55
N ALA A 243 -1.64 -3.66 -12.61
CA ALA A 243 -0.51 -3.76 -11.68
C ALA A 243 0.82 -3.99 -12.43
N GLY A 244 0.85 -4.88 -13.42
CA GLY A 244 2.02 -5.12 -14.25
C GLY A 244 2.47 -3.89 -15.03
N LEU A 245 1.53 -3.12 -15.60
CA LEU A 245 1.83 -1.85 -16.27
C LEU A 245 2.37 -0.80 -15.29
N GLY A 246 1.84 -0.76 -14.07
CA GLY A 246 2.38 0.09 -13.00
C GLY A 246 3.85 -0.25 -12.69
N ALA A 247 4.17 -1.53 -12.54
CA ALA A 247 5.53 -1.99 -12.34
C ALA A 247 6.45 -1.65 -13.54
N ALA A 248 5.95 -1.86 -14.77
CA ALA A 248 6.68 -1.52 -15.99
C ALA A 248 7.02 -0.02 -16.08
N LEU A 249 6.11 0.86 -15.64
CA LEU A 249 6.33 2.31 -15.61
C LEU A 249 7.27 2.73 -14.45
N GLY A 250 7.33 1.99 -13.37
CA GLY A 250 8.30 2.23 -12.29
C GLY A 250 9.75 2.07 -12.76
N ILE A 251 10.03 1.15 -13.67
CA ILE A 251 11.39 0.88 -14.21
C ILE A 251 12.04 2.13 -14.79
N PRO A 252 11.48 2.82 -15.81
CA PRO A 252 12.08 4.04 -16.32
C PRO A 252 12.17 5.15 -15.27
N GLY A 253 11.28 5.17 -14.27
CA GLY A 253 11.37 6.09 -13.13
C GLY A 253 12.65 5.86 -12.33
N PHE A 254 12.98 4.59 -11.99
CA PHE A 254 14.24 4.27 -11.32
C PHE A 254 15.48 4.54 -12.20
N PHE A 255 15.41 4.26 -13.50
CA PHE A 255 16.49 4.66 -14.40
C PHE A 255 16.74 6.17 -14.43
N ALA A 256 15.67 6.98 -14.34
CA ALA A 256 15.82 8.43 -14.23
C ALA A 256 16.45 8.84 -12.89
N ILE A 257 16.06 8.19 -11.76
CA ILE A 257 16.66 8.41 -10.44
C ILE A 257 18.16 8.06 -10.47
N ILE A 258 18.52 6.90 -10.97
CA ILE A 258 19.91 6.44 -11.10
C ILE A 258 20.71 7.38 -12.04
N GLY A 259 20.13 7.74 -13.17
CA GLY A 259 20.74 8.62 -14.17
C GLY A 259 20.90 10.07 -13.70
N ALA A 260 20.15 10.52 -12.71
CA ALA A 260 20.29 11.84 -12.11
C ALA A 260 21.63 12.01 -11.34
N THR A 261 22.21 10.90 -10.85
CA THR A 261 23.46 10.91 -10.07
C THR A 261 24.64 11.50 -10.82
N PRO A 262 25.05 10.96 -11.99
CA PRO A 262 26.25 11.44 -12.69
C PRO A 262 26.12 12.87 -13.21
N ILE A 263 24.89 13.35 -13.45
CA ILE A 263 24.64 14.70 -13.96
C ILE A 263 24.22 15.66 -12.83
N THR A 264 24.13 15.19 -11.57
CA THR A 264 23.70 15.95 -10.38
C THR A 264 22.45 16.80 -10.62
N ASN A 265 21.49 16.25 -11.36
CA ASN A 265 20.30 17.00 -11.80
C ASN A 265 19.08 16.66 -10.96
N THR A 266 18.70 17.58 -10.08
CA THR A 266 17.54 17.43 -9.17
C THR A 266 16.19 17.40 -9.89
N LEU A 267 16.07 17.97 -11.10
CA LEU A 267 14.83 17.92 -11.87
C LEU A 267 14.62 16.53 -12.47
N VAL A 268 15.67 15.89 -12.98
CA VAL A 268 15.62 14.50 -13.47
C VAL A 268 15.29 13.56 -12.31
N PHE A 269 15.88 13.78 -11.15
CA PHE A 269 15.58 13.03 -9.93
C PHE A 269 14.10 13.19 -9.52
N GLY A 270 13.59 14.44 -9.48
CA GLY A 270 12.17 14.71 -9.18
C GLY A 270 11.21 14.09 -10.19
N PHE A 271 11.55 14.14 -11.48
CA PHE A 271 10.77 13.47 -12.53
C PHE A 271 10.76 11.96 -12.35
N GLY A 272 11.91 11.33 -12.08
CA GLY A 272 11.98 9.90 -11.75
C GLY A 272 11.11 9.54 -10.56
N THR A 273 11.17 10.35 -9.48
CA THR A 273 10.33 10.20 -8.29
C THR A 273 8.83 10.27 -8.61
N LEU A 274 8.41 11.22 -9.46
CA LEU A 274 7.03 11.33 -9.94
C LEU A 274 6.57 10.06 -10.67
N VAL A 275 7.42 9.55 -11.58
CA VAL A 275 7.12 8.37 -12.40
C VAL A 275 7.07 7.10 -11.54
N VAL A 276 7.97 6.94 -10.55
CA VAL A 276 7.92 5.84 -9.58
C VAL A 276 6.63 5.90 -8.77
N GLY A 277 6.27 7.08 -8.27
CA GLY A 277 5.00 7.28 -7.56
C GLY A 277 3.78 6.93 -8.42
N PHE A 278 3.77 7.37 -9.68
CA PHE A 278 2.70 7.08 -10.64
C PHE A 278 2.56 5.57 -10.89
N GLY A 279 3.68 4.88 -11.15
CA GLY A 279 3.71 3.42 -11.31
C GLY A 279 3.22 2.69 -10.07
N GLY A 280 3.66 3.14 -8.87
CA GLY A 280 3.22 2.62 -7.58
C GLY A 280 1.71 2.78 -7.35
N GLY A 281 1.14 3.91 -7.78
CA GLY A 281 -0.31 4.16 -7.74
C GLY A 281 -1.11 3.19 -8.61
N LEU A 282 -0.68 2.98 -9.86
CA LEU A 282 -1.29 1.99 -10.76
C LEU A 282 -1.19 0.57 -10.19
N PHE A 283 -0.01 0.20 -9.69
CA PHE A 283 0.27 -1.11 -9.10
C PHE A 283 -0.63 -1.39 -7.89
N SER A 284 -0.66 -0.48 -6.94
CA SER A 284 -1.41 -0.65 -5.68
C SER A 284 -2.91 -0.77 -5.93
N HIS A 285 -3.47 0.10 -6.78
CA HIS A 285 -4.89 0.05 -7.13
C HIS A 285 -5.23 -1.22 -7.94
N GLY A 286 -4.36 -1.61 -8.87
CA GLY A 286 -4.51 -2.83 -9.66
C GLY A 286 -4.54 -4.07 -8.78
N THR A 287 -3.55 -4.26 -7.91
CA THR A 287 -3.45 -5.43 -7.02
C THR A 287 -4.62 -5.51 -6.03
N LEU A 288 -5.02 -4.38 -5.45
CA LEU A 288 -6.15 -4.33 -4.54
C LEU A 288 -7.46 -4.71 -5.24
N THR A 289 -7.71 -4.12 -6.42
CA THR A 289 -8.91 -4.44 -7.22
C THR A 289 -8.91 -5.91 -7.66
N ALA A 290 -7.77 -6.47 -8.06
CA ALA A 290 -7.64 -7.88 -8.40
C ALA A 290 -8.02 -8.78 -7.22
N THR A 291 -7.51 -8.46 -6.02
CA THR A 291 -7.80 -9.22 -4.80
C THR A 291 -9.28 -9.18 -4.44
N MET A 292 -9.92 -8.01 -4.55
CA MET A 292 -11.35 -7.86 -4.28
C MET A 292 -12.22 -8.65 -5.26
N ARG A 293 -11.86 -8.65 -6.55
CA ARG A 293 -12.61 -9.39 -7.58
C ARG A 293 -12.46 -10.91 -7.45
N LEU A 294 -11.39 -11.41 -6.85
CA LEU A 294 -11.16 -12.85 -6.61
C LEU A 294 -11.98 -13.40 -5.45
N ALA A 295 -12.39 -12.57 -4.50
CA ALA A 295 -13.10 -13.01 -3.30
C ALA A 295 -14.61 -13.06 -3.52
N PRO A 296 -15.34 -14.08 -3.00
CA PRO A 296 -16.78 -14.00 -2.78
C PRO A 296 -17.08 -12.92 -1.77
N LYS A 297 -18.35 -12.45 -1.72
CA LYS A 297 -18.76 -11.40 -0.77
C LYS A 297 -18.48 -11.77 0.69
N GLU A 298 -18.64 -13.05 1.01
CA GLU A 298 -18.48 -13.59 2.37
C GLU A 298 -17.01 -13.66 2.82
N GLN A 299 -16.05 -13.68 1.88
CA GLN A 299 -14.61 -13.83 2.13
C GLN A 299 -13.78 -12.60 1.76
N VAL A 300 -14.40 -11.45 1.53
CA VAL A 300 -13.68 -10.21 1.15
C VAL A 300 -12.68 -9.80 2.23
N GLY A 301 -13.03 -9.93 3.50
CA GLY A 301 -12.12 -9.62 4.60
C GLY A 301 -10.92 -10.56 4.67
N LEU A 302 -11.08 -11.86 4.36
CA LEU A 302 -9.97 -12.81 4.25
C LEU A 302 -9.02 -12.40 3.11
N ALA A 303 -9.56 -12.11 1.94
CA ALA A 303 -8.78 -11.74 0.76
C ALA A 303 -8.01 -10.41 0.96
N LEU A 304 -8.68 -9.38 1.49
CA LEU A 304 -8.05 -8.10 1.84
C LEU A 304 -7.04 -8.25 2.99
N GLY A 305 -7.30 -9.16 3.93
CA GLY A 305 -6.34 -9.53 4.98
C GLY A 305 -5.10 -10.19 4.41
N ALA A 306 -5.23 -11.09 3.42
CA ALA A 306 -4.13 -11.72 2.72
C ALA A 306 -3.31 -10.68 1.92
N TRP A 307 -3.98 -9.81 1.17
CA TRP A 307 -3.37 -8.69 0.45
C TRP A 307 -2.56 -7.80 1.41
N GLY A 308 -3.17 -7.33 2.49
CA GLY A 308 -2.53 -6.46 3.47
C GLY A 308 -1.37 -7.14 4.20
N ALA A 309 -1.48 -8.44 4.53
CA ALA A 309 -0.42 -9.19 5.18
C ALA A 309 0.81 -9.34 4.26
N VAL A 310 0.61 -9.71 2.99
CA VAL A 310 1.70 -9.81 2.01
C VAL A 310 2.33 -8.45 1.76
N GLN A 311 1.52 -7.40 1.57
CA GLN A 311 2.03 -6.04 1.36
C GLN A 311 2.84 -5.55 2.56
N ALA A 312 2.30 -5.66 3.78
CA ALA A 312 2.99 -5.20 4.99
C ALA A 312 4.30 -5.97 5.24
N THR A 313 4.28 -7.30 5.03
CA THR A 313 5.49 -8.12 5.19
C THR A 313 6.54 -7.77 4.14
N ALA A 314 6.14 -7.65 2.88
CA ALA A 314 7.06 -7.28 1.79
C ALA A 314 7.61 -5.85 1.98
N ALA A 315 6.78 -4.88 2.37
CA ALA A 315 7.23 -3.52 2.66
C ALA A 315 8.21 -3.48 3.85
N GLY A 316 7.90 -4.20 4.95
CA GLY A 316 8.80 -4.30 6.10
C GLY A 316 10.14 -4.93 5.72
N LEU A 317 10.14 -6.01 4.93
CA LEU A 317 11.36 -6.65 4.42
C LEU A 317 12.13 -5.72 3.48
N ALA A 318 11.43 -4.99 2.60
CA ALA A 318 12.04 -4.02 1.70
C ALA A 318 12.78 -2.92 2.47
N ILE A 319 12.13 -2.29 3.44
CA ILE A 319 12.70 -1.24 4.28
C ILE A 319 13.92 -1.75 5.06
N ALA A 320 13.79 -2.93 5.69
CA ALA A 320 14.89 -3.54 6.43
C ALA A 320 16.06 -3.89 5.52
N ALA A 321 15.80 -4.51 4.36
CA ALA A 321 16.82 -4.85 3.38
C ALA A 321 17.52 -3.59 2.83
N ALA A 322 16.77 -2.53 2.53
CA ALA A 322 17.32 -1.27 2.06
C ALA A 322 18.33 -0.67 3.05
N GLY A 323 17.97 -0.63 4.34
CA GLY A 323 18.88 -0.16 5.41
C GLY A 323 20.13 -1.03 5.53
N VAL A 324 19.94 -2.35 5.63
CA VAL A 324 21.05 -3.30 5.77
C VAL A 324 22.00 -3.27 4.57
N ILE A 325 21.48 -3.29 3.36
CA ILE A 325 22.29 -3.23 2.12
C ILE A 325 23.07 -1.93 2.06
N ARG A 326 22.42 -0.80 2.35
CA ARG A 326 23.06 0.51 2.40
C ARG A 326 24.21 0.52 3.40
N ASP A 327 23.97 0.10 4.62
CA ASP A 327 24.96 0.16 5.70
C ASP A 327 26.14 -0.80 5.45
N LEU A 328 25.87 -2.02 4.96
CA LEU A 328 26.89 -2.97 4.58
C LEU A 328 27.78 -2.45 3.44
N LEU A 329 27.18 -1.92 2.39
CA LEU A 329 27.93 -1.36 1.25
C LEU A 329 28.72 -0.11 1.65
N GLN A 330 28.20 0.70 2.56
CA GLN A 330 28.92 1.87 3.08
C GLN A 330 30.12 1.48 3.96
N ALA A 331 30.05 0.35 4.67
CA ALA A 331 31.13 -0.16 5.49
C ALA A 331 32.26 -0.82 4.69
N LEU A 332 32.02 -1.21 3.42
CA LEU A 332 33.03 -1.81 2.57
C LEU A 332 34.03 -0.77 2.05
N PRO A 333 35.34 -1.12 1.92
CA PRO A 333 36.35 -0.22 1.35
C PRO A 333 35.98 0.28 -0.05
N GLN A 334 35.36 -0.56 -0.87
CA GLN A 334 34.88 -0.21 -2.20
C GLN A 334 33.75 0.84 -2.16
N GLY A 335 32.86 0.80 -1.17
CA GLY A 335 31.78 1.79 -0.98
C GLY A 335 32.34 3.20 -0.74
N GLN A 336 33.46 3.29 -0.02
CA GLN A 336 34.17 4.56 0.17
C GLN A 336 34.90 5.04 -1.09
N THR A 337 35.37 4.11 -1.93
CA THR A 337 36.10 4.41 -3.18
C THR A 337 35.16 4.94 -4.28
N TYR A 338 33.95 4.40 -4.39
CA TYR A 338 32.98 4.77 -5.44
C TYR A 338 32.03 5.91 -5.06
N GLY A 339 32.15 6.42 -3.84
CA GLY A 339 31.42 7.59 -3.35
C GLY A 339 30.07 7.28 -2.69
N PRO A 340 29.45 8.30 -2.05
CA PRO A 340 28.28 8.13 -1.18
C PRO A 340 27.01 7.70 -1.92
N ALA A 341 26.96 7.78 -3.23
CA ALA A 341 25.82 7.36 -4.05
C ALA A 341 25.71 5.83 -4.19
N THR A 342 26.84 5.11 -4.16
CA THR A 342 26.92 3.68 -4.49
C THR A 342 25.96 2.80 -3.70
N PRO A 343 25.83 2.93 -2.37
CA PRO A 343 24.89 2.11 -1.60
C PRO A 343 23.44 2.32 -2.03
N TYR A 344 23.06 3.55 -2.34
CA TYR A 344 21.72 3.90 -2.79
C TYR A 344 21.42 3.35 -4.19
N LEU A 345 22.38 3.51 -5.11
CA LEU A 345 22.23 3.02 -6.48
C LEU A 345 22.08 1.51 -6.54
N ALA A 346 22.77 0.76 -5.65
CA ALA A 346 22.60 -0.68 -5.53
C ALA A 346 21.18 -1.06 -5.11
N VAL A 347 20.59 -0.33 -4.17
CA VAL A 347 19.21 -0.57 -3.75
C VAL A 347 18.23 -0.22 -4.86
N PHE A 348 18.38 0.90 -5.56
CA PHE A 348 17.50 1.28 -6.68
C PHE A 348 17.61 0.30 -7.85
N ALA A 349 18.79 -0.27 -8.10
CA ALA A 349 18.98 -1.34 -9.09
C ALA A 349 18.24 -2.62 -8.66
N LEU A 350 18.27 -2.98 -7.37
CA LEU A 350 17.55 -4.12 -6.83
C LEU A 350 16.03 -3.92 -6.95
N GLU A 351 15.51 -2.72 -6.66
CA GLU A 351 14.09 -2.37 -6.87
C GLU A 351 13.69 -2.52 -8.33
N THR A 352 14.53 -2.02 -9.25
CA THR A 352 14.31 -2.18 -10.69
C THR A 352 14.23 -3.66 -11.09
N LEU A 353 15.06 -4.53 -10.50
CA LEU A 353 15.02 -5.98 -10.71
C LEU A 353 13.70 -6.57 -10.21
N PHE A 354 13.26 -6.22 -9.00
CA PHE A 354 11.97 -6.70 -8.47
C PHE A 354 10.79 -6.23 -9.31
N LEU A 355 10.82 -4.99 -9.82
CA LEU A 355 9.79 -4.52 -10.75
C LEU A 355 9.83 -5.30 -12.07
N GLY A 356 11.01 -5.60 -12.61
CA GLY A 356 11.16 -6.46 -13.78
C GLY A 356 10.55 -7.85 -13.57
N LEU A 357 10.83 -8.48 -12.42
CA LEU A 357 10.20 -9.76 -12.04
C LEU A 357 8.68 -9.63 -11.91
N THR A 358 8.20 -8.53 -11.32
CA THR A 358 6.76 -8.25 -11.22
C THR A 358 6.10 -8.16 -12.59
N VAL A 359 6.73 -7.47 -13.55
CA VAL A 359 6.25 -7.38 -14.93
C VAL A 359 6.18 -8.76 -15.58
N VAL A 360 7.24 -9.56 -15.44
CA VAL A 360 7.28 -10.93 -15.97
C VAL A 360 6.13 -11.76 -15.42
N VAL A 361 5.98 -11.76 -14.10
CA VAL A 361 4.94 -12.55 -13.44
C VAL A 361 3.54 -12.04 -13.79
N ALA A 362 3.30 -10.72 -13.77
CA ALA A 362 1.97 -10.14 -13.98
C ALA A 362 1.52 -10.16 -15.46
N LEU A 363 2.42 -9.94 -16.42
CA LEU A 363 2.06 -9.74 -17.83
C LEU A 363 2.39 -10.92 -18.73
N LEU A 364 3.46 -11.67 -18.45
CA LEU A 364 4.00 -12.66 -19.37
C LEU A 364 3.58 -14.09 -19.04
N THR A 365 2.97 -14.35 -17.89
CA THR A 365 2.48 -15.68 -17.56
C THR A 365 1.25 -16.07 -18.40
N PRO A 366 1.11 -17.34 -18.82
CA PRO A 366 0.03 -17.81 -19.71
C PRO A 366 -1.38 -17.54 -19.16
N GLN A 367 -1.53 -17.41 -17.86
CA GLN A 367 -2.80 -17.11 -17.19
C GLN A 367 -3.35 -15.72 -17.56
N ALA A 368 -2.48 -14.76 -17.92
CA ALA A 368 -2.89 -13.44 -18.39
C ALA A 368 -3.38 -13.45 -19.86
N ARG A 369 -3.04 -14.48 -20.64
CA ARG A 369 -3.37 -14.56 -22.07
C ARG A 369 -4.72 -15.22 -22.36
N GLY A 370 -5.28 -16.00 -21.43
CA GLY A 370 -6.52 -16.76 -21.66
C GLY A 370 -7.77 -15.93 -21.88
N LEU A 371 -7.82 -14.68 -21.41
CA LEU A 371 -8.99 -13.80 -21.60
C LEU A 371 -9.01 -13.08 -22.97
N SER A 372 -7.85 -12.85 -23.59
CA SER A 372 -7.81 -12.17 -24.90
C SER A 372 -8.33 -13.04 -26.03
N HIS A 373 -8.15 -14.37 -25.95
CA HIS A 373 -8.70 -15.32 -26.93
C HIS A 373 -10.21 -15.52 -26.80
N THR A 374 -10.77 -15.38 -25.58
CA THR A 374 -12.22 -15.51 -25.36
C THR A 374 -12.97 -14.28 -25.88
N LEU A 375 -12.41 -13.08 -25.74
CA LEU A 375 -13.01 -11.85 -26.26
C LEU A 375 -12.90 -11.76 -27.79
N ALA A 376 -11.76 -12.14 -28.38
CA ALA A 376 -11.63 -12.23 -29.84
C ALA A 376 -12.55 -13.29 -30.46
N GLY A 377 -12.82 -14.38 -29.73
CA GLY A 377 -13.80 -15.41 -30.16
C GLY A 377 -15.26 -14.98 -30.01
N LEU A 378 -15.57 -14.06 -29.07
CA LEU A 378 -16.92 -13.48 -28.90
C LEU A 378 -17.22 -12.46 -30.01
N ASP A 379 -16.26 -11.58 -30.33
CA ASP A 379 -16.39 -10.60 -31.41
C ASP A 379 -16.58 -11.28 -32.79
N LEU A 380 -15.90 -12.42 -33.02
CA LEU A 380 -16.08 -13.20 -34.26
C LEU A 380 -17.45 -13.91 -34.32
N ARG A 381 -18.04 -14.30 -33.18
CA ARG A 381 -19.39 -14.88 -33.16
C ARG A 381 -20.48 -13.85 -33.34
N ILE A 382 -20.34 -12.67 -32.76
CA ILE A 382 -21.30 -11.56 -32.96
C ILE A 382 -21.27 -11.11 -34.42
N ALA A 383 -20.09 -11.01 -35.04
CA ALA A 383 -19.97 -10.68 -36.46
C ALA A 383 -20.51 -11.75 -37.41
N SER A 384 -20.49 -13.02 -37.00
CA SER A 384 -21.08 -14.12 -37.79
C SER A 384 -22.61 -14.21 -37.67
N ASP A 385 -23.18 -13.85 -36.51
CA ASP A 385 -24.63 -13.83 -36.33
C ASP A 385 -25.29 -12.61 -36.97
N GLU A 386 -24.62 -11.49 -37.09
CA GLU A 386 -25.11 -10.31 -37.83
C GLU A 386 -25.06 -10.55 -39.37
N GLY A 387 -24.23 -11.48 -39.84
CA GLY A 387 -24.12 -11.82 -41.27
C GLY A 387 -25.19 -12.80 -41.79
N LEU A 388 -25.92 -13.51 -40.91
CA LEU A 388 -26.91 -14.55 -41.30
C LEU A 388 -28.36 -14.06 -41.27
N GLY A 389 -28.62 -12.79 -40.98
CA GLY A 389 -29.96 -12.21 -40.86
C GLY A 389 -30.45 -11.41 -42.06
N ARG A 390 -30.02 -11.73 -43.29
CA ARG A 390 -30.63 -11.19 -44.51
C ARG A 390 -31.09 -12.35 -45.42
N ASP A 391 -32.29 -12.77 -45.19
CA ASP A 391 -33.04 -13.55 -46.18
C ASP A 391 -33.79 -12.55 -47.08
N PRO A 392 -33.53 -12.56 -48.38
CA PRO A 392 -34.34 -11.79 -49.33
C PRO A 392 -35.37 -12.74 -49.95
N GLN A 393 -36.56 -12.27 -50.03
CA GLN A 393 -37.68 -12.81 -50.80
C GLN A 393 -38.84 -13.43 -49.98
N VAL A 394 -39.97 -12.78 -50.14
CA VAL A 394 -41.08 -13.34 -50.90
C VAL A 394 -41.92 -12.20 -51.44
N ASP A 395 -41.88 -11.99 -52.75
CA ASP A 395 -42.97 -11.49 -53.56
C ASP A 395 -44.07 -12.54 -53.65
N GLU A 396 -45.30 -12.21 -53.28
CA GLU A 396 -46.57 -12.46 -54.01
C GLU A 396 -47.77 -11.93 -53.22
#